data_201838af17d12133dd787224ca9afe67
#
_entry.id   201838af17d12133dd787224ca9afe67
#
_cell.length_a   1.000
_cell.length_b   1.000
_cell.length_c   1.000
_cell.angle_alpha   90.00
_cell.angle_beta   90.00
_cell.angle_gamma   90.00
#
_symmetry.space_group_name_H-M   'P 1'
#
loop_
_entity.id
_entity.type
_entity.pdbx_description
1 polymer ?
#
loop_
_entity_poly.entity_id
_entity_poly.type
_entity_poly.pdbx_seq_one_letter_code
_entity_poly.pdbx_strand_id
1 'polypeptide(L)'
;MNSKKFAKNLIDFIYNSPTAFHAVSTSKELLDANGFIELDSCKMWDVKVGGKYYITKNSSAIVAFTVNSDNIEKEGFRIIGSHSDSPSFRIKPNAEIESEKAYLKLNTECYGGPILSTWLDRPLGIAGRVIIRTDNILKPKEVIVNLDKPICIIPNLAVHMNRNVNEGYAFNKQKDMLPLVGLLNESLEKDNYLIKELENRLGVDKEDIVDFDLFLYEFEKGCLIGANEEFISSGRLDNLAMAHASLNALINANSNKGINIVAVFDNEEVGSSTKQGADSNMLLNILERICISLGKTREEFFTSMYSSFMISSDLAHTVHPNIPEKHDPTNRPVMGKGPVIKINANQAYTSDAYSISIYKSICKESGVKYQEFVNRSDERGGSTLGPISSTHIDIPSVDVGTPILAMHSIRELGSVDDHYSIYKTFHKFYEI
;
A
#
# COMPACT_ATOMS: atom_id res chain seq x y z
N MET A 1 23.10 -6.34 -3.02
CA MET A 1 22.65 -5.09 -2.39
C MET A 1 22.74 -5.27 -0.87
N ASN A 2 23.10 -4.23 -0.07
CA ASN A 2 23.07 -4.34 1.39
C ASN A 2 21.73 -3.78 1.96
N SER A 3 21.39 -4.13 3.20
CA SER A 3 20.14 -3.76 3.84
C SER A 3 19.90 -2.24 3.91
N LYS A 4 20.91 -1.45 4.26
CA LYS A 4 20.78 0.02 4.32
C LYS A 4 20.50 0.65 2.94
N LYS A 5 21.12 0.17 1.88
CA LYS A 5 20.85 0.66 0.52
C LYS A 5 19.43 0.29 0.11
N PHE A 6 18.96 -0.91 0.46
CA PHE A 6 17.60 -1.35 0.16
C PHE A 6 16.56 -0.53 0.93
N ALA A 7 16.84 -0.20 2.21
CA ALA A 7 15.99 0.67 3.01
C ALA A 7 15.93 2.12 2.47
N LYS A 8 17.06 2.66 1.96
CA LYS A 8 17.05 3.99 1.30
C LYS A 8 16.22 3.97 0.02
N ASN A 9 16.26 2.90 -0.78
CA ASN A 9 15.41 2.75 -1.96
C ASN A 9 13.92 2.69 -1.57
N LEU A 10 13.57 2.03 -0.46
CA LEU A 10 12.20 2.06 0.07
C LEU A 10 11.77 3.49 0.43
N ILE A 11 12.62 4.25 1.12
CA ILE A 11 12.33 5.64 1.49
C ILE A 11 12.10 6.50 0.23
N ASP A 12 12.90 6.30 -0.82
CA ASP A 12 12.73 6.99 -2.10
C ASP A 12 11.41 6.56 -2.79
N PHE A 13 11.11 5.27 -2.79
CA PHE A 13 9.85 4.73 -3.33
C PHE A 13 8.63 5.32 -2.62
N ILE A 14 8.63 5.36 -1.28
CA ILE A 14 7.55 5.95 -0.48
C ILE A 14 7.43 7.47 -0.73
N TYR A 15 8.54 8.18 -0.81
CA TYR A 15 8.53 9.62 -1.07
C TYR A 15 7.88 9.97 -2.41
N ASN A 16 8.15 9.17 -3.45
CA ASN A 16 7.54 9.31 -4.77
C ASN A 16 6.10 8.74 -4.84
N SER A 17 5.61 8.14 -3.76
CA SER A 17 4.31 7.47 -3.68
C SER A 17 3.40 8.08 -2.60
N PRO A 18 3.06 9.38 -2.66
CA PRO A 18 2.24 10.03 -1.64
C PRO A 18 0.80 9.52 -1.54
N THR A 19 0.28 8.86 -2.59
CA THR A 19 -1.06 8.24 -2.63
C THR A 19 -1.02 6.91 -3.37
N ALA A 20 -2.08 6.11 -3.30
CA ALA A 20 -2.21 4.86 -4.06
C ALA A 20 -1.99 5.06 -5.58
N PHE A 21 -2.46 6.18 -6.14
CA PHE A 21 -2.24 6.51 -7.55
C PHE A 21 -0.75 6.70 -7.87
N HIS A 22 -0.03 7.38 -7.00
CA HIS A 22 1.41 7.57 -7.15
C HIS A 22 2.20 6.29 -6.90
N ALA A 23 1.74 5.43 -5.95
CA ALA A 23 2.36 4.13 -5.72
C ALA A 23 2.32 3.25 -6.98
N VAL A 24 1.19 3.28 -7.71
CA VAL A 24 1.07 2.61 -9.00
C VAL A 24 1.95 3.27 -10.06
N SER A 25 1.97 4.61 -10.15
CA SER A 25 2.83 5.33 -11.11
C SER A 25 4.32 5.01 -10.89
N THR A 26 4.79 5.09 -9.64
CA THR A 26 6.18 4.74 -9.28
C THR A 26 6.49 3.27 -9.54
N SER A 27 5.52 2.37 -9.31
CA SER A 27 5.65 0.95 -9.65
C SER A 27 5.76 0.72 -11.15
N LYS A 28 4.97 1.44 -11.97
CA LYS A 28 5.07 1.39 -13.44
C LYS A 28 6.45 1.83 -13.92
N GLU A 29 6.94 2.97 -13.45
CA GLU A 29 8.29 3.45 -13.80
C GLU A 29 9.38 2.43 -13.47
N LEU A 30 9.27 1.78 -12.30
CA LEU A 30 10.18 0.72 -11.89
C LEU A 30 10.09 -0.51 -12.81
N LEU A 31 8.89 -0.93 -13.17
CA LEU A 31 8.64 -2.09 -14.04
C LEU A 31 9.09 -1.81 -15.48
N ASP A 32 8.74 -0.64 -16.05
CA ASP A 32 9.14 -0.21 -17.40
C ASP A 32 10.67 -0.18 -17.53
N ALA A 33 11.37 0.37 -16.52
CA ALA A 33 12.83 0.40 -16.48
C ALA A 33 13.47 -1.01 -16.45
N ASN A 34 12.70 -2.05 -16.09
CA ASN A 34 13.13 -3.45 -16.05
C ASN A 34 12.51 -4.34 -17.14
N GLY A 35 11.96 -3.70 -18.20
CA GLY A 35 11.51 -4.37 -19.41
C GLY A 35 10.15 -5.07 -19.29
N PHE A 36 9.31 -4.68 -18.33
CA PHE A 36 7.93 -5.10 -18.29
C PHE A 36 7.09 -4.30 -19.28
N ILE A 37 6.06 -4.92 -19.82
CA ILE A 37 5.16 -4.34 -20.84
C ILE A 37 3.76 -4.18 -20.24
N GLU A 38 3.17 -2.99 -20.36
CA GLU A 38 1.79 -2.76 -19.94
C GLU A 38 0.81 -3.46 -20.89
N LEU A 39 -0.08 -4.27 -20.35
CA LEU A 39 -1.17 -4.91 -21.09
C LEU A 39 -2.44 -4.06 -21.01
N ASP A 40 -3.00 -3.74 -22.17
CA ASP A 40 -4.28 -3.04 -22.29
C ASP A 40 -5.42 -4.00 -21.91
N SER A 41 -6.15 -3.68 -20.83
CA SER A 41 -7.28 -4.46 -20.37
C SER A 41 -8.43 -4.55 -21.38
N CYS A 42 -8.53 -3.59 -22.31
CA CYS A 42 -9.56 -3.54 -23.36
C CYS A 42 -9.21 -4.38 -24.59
N LYS A 43 -8.01 -4.98 -24.66
CA LYS A 43 -7.56 -5.79 -25.78
C LYS A 43 -7.41 -7.26 -25.41
N MET A 44 -7.37 -8.12 -26.41
CA MET A 44 -6.88 -9.48 -26.25
C MET A 44 -5.38 -9.45 -25.96
N TRP A 45 -4.94 -10.32 -25.05
CA TRP A 45 -3.51 -10.38 -24.69
C TRP A 45 -2.77 -11.39 -25.55
N ASP A 46 -1.51 -11.10 -25.85
CA ASP A 46 -0.54 -12.00 -26.49
C ASP A 46 0.62 -12.24 -25.51
N VAL A 47 0.35 -13.01 -24.46
CA VAL A 47 1.32 -13.35 -23.40
C VAL A 47 2.18 -14.52 -23.88
N LYS A 48 3.50 -14.45 -23.64
CA LYS A 48 4.47 -15.46 -24.09
C LYS A 48 5.41 -15.87 -22.96
N VAL A 49 5.89 -17.11 -23.03
CA VAL A 49 6.99 -17.58 -22.16
C VAL A 49 8.22 -16.69 -22.35
N GLY A 50 8.86 -16.32 -21.25
CA GLY A 50 9.96 -15.36 -21.20
C GLY A 50 9.49 -13.89 -21.14
N GLY A 51 8.19 -13.62 -21.27
CA GLY A 51 7.64 -12.26 -21.21
C GLY A 51 7.45 -11.76 -19.78
N LYS A 52 7.49 -10.42 -19.65
CA LYS A 52 7.28 -9.67 -18.40
C LYS A 52 6.19 -8.63 -18.66
N TYR A 53 5.15 -8.65 -17.86
CA TYR A 53 3.96 -7.85 -18.11
C TYR A 53 3.41 -7.24 -16.82
N TYR A 54 2.62 -6.16 -16.97
CA TYR A 54 1.79 -5.65 -15.89
C TYR A 54 0.46 -5.07 -16.40
N ILE A 55 -0.50 -4.98 -15.52
CA ILE A 55 -1.82 -4.41 -15.75
C ILE A 55 -2.15 -3.47 -14.59
N THR A 56 -2.75 -2.32 -14.90
CA THR A 56 -3.28 -1.41 -13.88
C THR A 56 -4.80 -1.46 -13.81
N LYS A 57 -5.34 -1.19 -12.64
CA LYS A 57 -6.79 -1.04 -12.41
C LYS A 57 -7.05 0.23 -11.61
N ASN A 58 -7.95 1.08 -12.13
CA ASN A 58 -8.33 2.35 -11.49
C ASN A 58 -7.15 3.29 -11.22
N SER A 59 -6.01 3.10 -11.90
CA SER A 59 -4.74 3.81 -11.66
C SER A 59 -4.23 3.74 -10.21
N SER A 60 -4.81 2.87 -9.36
CA SER A 60 -4.50 2.73 -7.93
C SER A 60 -4.19 1.29 -7.50
N ALA A 61 -4.41 0.30 -8.36
CA ALA A 61 -3.97 -1.08 -8.18
C ALA A 61 -3.15 -1.55 -9.38
N ILE A 62 -2.19 -2.46 -9.16
CA ILE A 62 -1.33 -3.00 -10.21
C ILE A 62 -1.08 -4.49 -9.99
N VAL A 63 -1.11 -5.28 -11.08
CA VAL A 63 -0.68 -6.66 -11.08
C VAL A 63 0.45 -6.81 -12.11
N ALA A 64 1.62 -7.25 -11.65
CA ALA A 64 2.79 -7.49 -12.51
C ALA A 64 3.17 -8.97 -12.47
N PHE A 65 3.64 -9.53 -13.60
CA PHE A 65 3.98 -10.93 -13.67
C PHE A 65 5.07 -11.25 -14.69
N THR A 66 5.79 -12.34 -14.44
CA THR A 66 6.75 -12.96 -15.36
C THR A 66 6.27 -14.34 -15.74
N VAL A 67 6.29 -14.67 -17.03
CA VAL A 67 5.92 -16.00 -17.55
C VAL A 67 7.19 -16.81 -17.76
N ASN A 68 7.51 -17.68 -16.81
CA ASN A 68 8.77 -18.41 -16.84
C ASN A 68 8.62 -19.78 -17.54
N SER A 69 7.39 -20.33 -17.58
CA SER A 69 7.03 -21.59 -18.23
C SER A 69 5.55 -21.57 -18.61
N ASP A 70 5.17 -22.41 -19.57
CA ASP A 70 3.77 -22.66 -19.95
C ASP A 70 3.18 -23.94 -19.33
N ASN A 71 3.97 -24.70 -18.54
CA ASN A 71 3.52 -25.91 -17.84
C ASN A 71 2.79 -25.56 -16.52
N ILE A 72 1.85 -24.60 -16.63
CA ILE A 72 1.24 -23.93 -15.46
C ILE A 72 0.34 -24.87 -14.63
N GLU A 73 -0.23 -25.90 -15.25
CA GLU A 73 -1.04 -26.93 -14.56
C GLU A 73 -0.25 -27.73 -13.52
N LYS A 74 1.09 -27.82 -13.68
CA LYS A 74 1.98 -28.47 -12.71
C LYS A 74 2.76 -27.52 -11.84
N GLU A 75 3.09 -26.35 -12.37
CA GLU A 75 4.01 -25.39 -11.74
C GLU A 75 3.28 -24.24 -11.06
N GLY A 76 2.04 -23.96 -11.48
CA GLY A 76 1.14 -23.00 -10.88
C GLY A 76 1.59 -21.54 -10.93
N PHE A 77 0.91 -20.73 -10.13
CA PHE A 77 1.20 -19.32 -9.89
C PHE A 77 1.88 -19.14 -8.53
N ARG A 78 2.92 -18.34 -8.49
CA ARG A 78 3.54 -17.85 -7.24
C ARG A 78 3.14 -16.40 -7.06
N ILE A 79 2.22 -16.14 -6.14
CA ILE A 79 1.58 -14.84 -5.97
C ILE A 79 2.06 -14.20 -4.67
N ILE A 80 2.44 -12.92 -4.73
CA ILE A 80 2.60 -12.07 -3.55
C ILE A 80 1.60 -10.93 -3.66
N GLY A 81 0.68 -10.87 -2.68
CA GLY A 81 -0.32 -9.81 -2.57
C GLY A 81 0.09 -8.78 -1.53
N SER A 82 -0.13 -7.49 -1.82
CA SER A 82 0.06 -6.34 -0.93
C SER A 82 -0.92 -5.24 -1.30
N HIS A 83 -0.86 -4.06 -0.66
CA HIS A 83 -1.73 -2.93 -1.04
C HIS A 83 -0.97 -1.62 -1.21
N SER A 84 -1.61 -0.68 -1.92
CA SER A 84 -1.05 0.61 -2.34
C SER A 84 -1.52 1.79 -1.49
N ASP A 85 -2.67 1.63 -0.83
CA ASP A 85 -3.30 2.66 -0.01
C ASP A 85 -2.72 2.69 1.41
N SER A 86 -2.98 3.76 2.13
CA SER A 86 -2.58 3.98 3.52
C SER A 86 -3.55 4.95 4.18
N PRO A 87 -3.74 4.93 5.51
CA PRO A 87 -4.62 5.86 6.19
C PRO A 87 -4.23 7.32 5.95
N SER A 88 -5.22 8.14 5.63
CA SER A 88 -4.99 9.56 5.34
C SER A 88 -6.26 10.41 5.46
N PHE A 89 -6.26 11.62 4.89
CA PHE A 89 -7.42 12.49 4.78
C PHE A 89 -7.71 12.80 3.32
N ARG A 90 -8.92 12.46 2.86
CA ARG A 90 -9.42 12.80 1.53
C ARG A 90 -10.08 14.17 1.54
N ILE A 91 -9.80 14.98 0.54
CA ILE A 91 -10.46 16.27 0.35
C ILE A 91 -11.87 16.03 -0.21
N LYS A 92 -12.86 16.68 0.41
CA LYS A 92 -14.26 16.60 -0.02
C LYS A 92 -14.52 17.47 -1.27
N PRO A 93 -15.59 17.17 -2.06
CA PRO A 93 -15.91 17.92 -3.29
C PRO A 93 -16.03 19.43 -3.10
N ASN A 94 -16.71 19.89 -2.05
CA ASN A 94 -16.75 21.30 -1.62
C ASN A 94 -15.63 21.52 -0.60
N ALA A 95 -14.44 21.83 -1.11
CA ALA A 95 -13.20 21.75 -0.36
C ALA A 95 -12.96 22.91 0.59
N GLU A 96 -13.38 24.12 0.26
CA GLU A 96 -12.99 25.34 0.96
C GLU A 96 -13.95 25.67 2.11
N ILE A 97 -13.39 25.99 3.27
CA ILE A 97 -14.12 26.47 4.44
C ILE A 97 -13.46 27.77 4.91
N GLU A 98 -14.23 28.86 4.92
CA GLU A 98 -13.84 30.11 5.59
C GLU A 98 -14.06 29.99 7.10
N SER A 99 -13.11 30.51 7.88
CA SER A 99 -13.23 30.62 9.33
C SER A 99 -12.83 32.01 9.79
N GLU A 100 -13.65 32.63 10.67
CA GLU A 100 -13.42 33.94 11.29
C GLU A 100 -13.18 35.07 10.26
N LYS A 101 -13.65 34.90 9.02
CA LYS A 101 -13.40 35.85 7.91
C LYS A 101 -11.90 36.14 7.66
N ALA A 102 -11.03 35.25 8.13
CA ALA A 102 -9.59 35.44 8.10
C ALA A 102 -8.82 34.18 7.63
N TYR A 103 -9.38 33.01 7.82
CA TYR A 103 -8.68 31.73 7.57
C TYR A 103 -9.36 30.93 6.46
N LEU A 104 -8.54 30.36 5.59
CA LEU A 104 -8.96 29.32 4.65
C LEU A 104 -8.56 27.96 5.18
N LYS A 105 -9.53 27.04 5.31
CA LYS A 105 -9.35 25.64 5.68
C LYS A 105 -9.87 24.73 4.56
N LEU A 106 -9.39 23.48 4.54
CA LEU A 106 -9.98 22.45 3.67
C LEU A 106 -10.93 21.54 4.47
N ASN A 107 -12.01 21.18 3.81
CA ASN A 107 -12.96 20.19 4.30
C ASN A 107 -12.48 18.79 3.89
N THR A 108 -12.19 17.97 4.88
CA THR A 108 -11.62 16.63 4.66
C THR A 108 -12.44 15.56 5.38
N GLU A 109 -12.29 14.33 4.94
CA GLU A 109 -12.75 13.13 5.64
C GLU A 109 -11.61 12.14 5.84
N CYS A 110 -11.64 11.39 6.93
CA CYS A 110 -10.66 10.34 7.17
C CYS A 110 -10.85 9.20 6.17
N TYR A 111 -9.75 8.75 5.60
CA TYR A 111 -9.63 7.52 4.85
C TYR A 111 -8.91 6.48 5.72
N GLY A 112 -9.53 5.31 5.95
CA GLY A 112 -8.99 4.31 6.86
C GLY A 112 -9.03 4.69 8.33
N GLY A 113 -8.09 4.15 9.10
CA GLY A 113 -7.98 4.29 10.54
C GLY A 113 -6.73 5.03 11.02
N PRO A 114 -6.45 6.31 10.65
CA PRO A 114 -5.24 7.00 11.07
C PRO A 114 -5.21 7.28 12.58
N ILE A 115 -4.01 7.28 13.17
CA ILE A 115 -3.78 7.79 14.52
C ILE A 115 -3.83 9.32 14.45
N LEU A 116 -4.99 9.91 14.74
CA LEU A 116 -5.30 11.32 14.48
C LEU A 116 -4.30 12.30 15.08
N SER A 117 -3.84 12.06 16.32
CA SER A 117 -2.89 12.94 17.01
C SER A 117 -1.57 13.12 16.29
N THR A 118 -1.15 12.14 15.48
CA THR A 118 0.13 12.18 14.77
C THR A 118 0.11 13.09 13.54
N TRP A 119 -1.08 13.47 13.08
CA TRP A 119 -1.28 14.36 11.94
C TRP A 119 -1.21 15.85 12.29
N LEU A 120 -1.26 16.16 13.58
CA LEU A 120 -1.23 17.54 14.06
C LEU A 120 0.18 18.14 13.93
N ASP A 121 0.22 19.45 13.69
CA ASP A 121 1.42 20.30 13.65
C ASP A 121 2.48 19.88 12.61
N ARG A 122 2.08 19.13 11.60
CA ARG A 122 2.99 18.70 10.53
C ARG A 122 2.72 19.41 9.23
N PRO A 123 3.77 19.74 8.45
CA PRO A 123 3.58 20.26 7.10
C PRO A 123 3.02 19.15 6.19
N LEU A 124 1.87 19.42 5.58
CA LEU A 124 1.15 18.47 4.74
C LEU A 124 1.11 18.94 3.29
N GLY A 125 1.34 18.02 2.37
CA GLY A 125 1.14 18.18 0.94
C GLY A 125 -0.22 17.66 0.48
N ILE A 126 -0.59 17.97 -0.76
CA ILE A 126 -1.80 17.49 -1.44
C ILE A 126 -1.38 16.78 -2.71
N ALA A 127 -1.86 15.54 -2.87
CA ALA A 127 -1.61 14.72 -4.05
C ALA A 127 -2.81 13.80 -4.35
N GLY A 128 -2.88 13.29 -5.58
CA GLY A 128 -3.93 12.36 -5.99
C GLY A 128 -4.09 12.32 -7.50
N ARG A 129 -5.34 12.24 -7.96
CA ARG A 129 -5.67 12.31 -9.38
C ARG A 129 -6.73 13.36 -9.65
N VAL A 130 -6.69 13.90 -10.86
CA VAL A 130 -7.66 14.85 -11.40
C VAL A 130 -8.25 14.27 -12.67
N ILE A 131 -9.54 14.44 -12.85
CA ILE A 131 -10.28 14.00 -14.04
C ILE A 131 -10.52 15.20 -14.93
N ILE A 132 -10.03 15.13 -16.15
CA ILE A 132 -10.15 16.19 -17.16
C ILE A 132 -11.14 15.75 -18.23
N ARG A 133 -11.96 16.68 -18.65
CA ARG A 133 -12.95 16.51 -19.73
C ARG A 133 -12.27 16.11 -21.04
N THR A 134 -12.93 15.24 -21.81
CA THR A 134 -12.59 14.89 -23.17
C THR A 134 -13.87 14.90 -24.01
N ASP A 135 -13.74 14.81 -25.33
CA ASP A 135 -14.88 14.67 -26.26
C ASP A 135 -15.67 13.37 -26.03
N ASN A 136 -15.03 12.34 -25.44
CA ASN A 136 -15.69 11.10 -25.11
C ASN A 136 -16.07 11.06 -23.63
N ILE A 137 -17.35 11.27 -23.32
CA ILE A 137 -17.91 11.28 -21.97
C ILE A 137 -17.57 10.02 -21.17
N LEU A 138 -17.48 8.84 -21.81
CA LEU A 138 -17.18 7.57 -21.16
C LEU A 138 -15.68 7.31 -20.98
N LYS A 139 -14.82 8.20 -21.49
CA LYS A 139 -13.35 8.08 -21.42
C LYS A 139 -12.72 9.43 -21.05
N PRO A 140 -13.03 9.98 -19.87
CA PRO A 140 -12.35 11.18 -19.38
C PRO A 140 -10.85 10.90 -19.21
N LYS A 141 -10.03 11.93 -19.26
CA LYS A 141 -8.59 11.80 -19.06
C LYS A 141 -8.26 11.87 -17.58
N GLU A 142 -7.57 10.86 -17.07
CA GLU A 142 -6.97 10.89 -15.73
C GLU A 142 -5.59 11.53 -15.79
N VAL A 143 -5.29 12.40 -14.81
CA VAL A 143 -3.96 12.97 -14.60
C VAL A 143 -3.60 12.85 -13.13
N ILE A 144 -2.46 12.22 -12.85
CA ILE A 144 -1.92 12.11 -11.50
C ILE A 144 -1.21 13.41 -11.16
N VAL A 145 -1.51 13.98 -10.00
CA VAL A 145 -1.01 15.29 -9.58
C VAL A 145 -0.46 15.25 -8.16
N ASN A 146 0.70 15.86 -7.99
CA ASN A 146 1.24 16.24 -6.68
C ASN A 146 1.52 17.73 -6.71
N LEU A 147 0.97 18.51 -5.77
CA LEU A 147 1.25 19.93 -5.66
C LEU A 147 2.69 20.21 -5.21
N ASP A 148 3.36 19.21 -4.65
CA ASP A 148 4.79 19.18 -4.34
C ASP A 148 5.30 20.39 -3.54
N LYS A 149 4.49 20.81 -2.58
CA LYS A 149 4.80 21.85 -1.60
C LYS A 149 4.06 21.58 -0.28
N PRO A 150 4.59 22.03 0.88
CA PRO A 150 3.85 21.98 2.15
C PRO A 150 2.76 23.06 2.11
N ILE A 151 1.52 22.63 1.87
CA ILE A 151 0.42 23.53 1.53
C ILE A 151 -0.54 23.79 2.70
N CYS A 152 -0.58 22.87 3.66
CA CYS A 152 -1.48 23.00 4.80
C CYS A 152 -0.92 22.35 6.06
N ILE A 153 -1.57 22.65 7.19
CA ILE A 153 -1.25 22.12 8.51
C ILE A 153 -2.53 21.94 9.33
N ILE A 154 -2.61 20.90 10.16
CA ILE A 154 -3.68 20.75 11.15
C ILE A 154 -3.12 21.21 12.50
N PRO A 155 -3.42 22.44 12.97
CA PRO A 155 -2.82 22.96 14.18
C PRO A 155 -3.47 22.38 15.44
N ASN A 156 -2.66 22.02 16.43
CA ASN A 156 -3.15 21.72 17.77
C ASN A 156 -3.80 22.92 18.43
N LEU A 157 -4.78 22.69 19.30
CA LEU A 157 -5.22 23.68 20.23
C LEU A 157 -4.18 23.85 21.35
N ALA A 158 -3.80 25.09 21.63
CA ALA A 158 -2.79 25.39 22.65
C ALA A 158 -3.17 24.75 24.02
N VAL A 159 -2.19 24.23 24.73
CA VAL A 159 -2.40 23.58 26.04
C VAL A 159 -3.18 24.45 27.05
N HIS A 160 -3.06 25.78 26.94
CA HIS A 160 -3.79 26.73 27.79
C HIS A 160 -5.31 26.70 27.57
N MET A 161 -5.75 26.31 26.39
CA MET A 161 -7.16 26.18 26.00
C MET A 161 -7.65 24.73 26.00
N ASN A 162 -6.75 23.75 26.13
CA ASN A 162 -7.05 22.32 26.25
C ASN A 162 -6.18 21.68 27.32
N ARG A 163 -6.51 21.95 28.60
CA ARG A 163 -5.70 21.52 29.77
C ARG A 163 -5.57 20.01 29.90
N ASN A 164 -6.55 19.26 29.42
CA ASN A 164 -6.62 17.81 29.53
C ASN A 164 -6.04 17.08 28.31
N VAL A 165 -5.37 17.77 27.40
CA VAL A 165 -4.84 17.14 26.16
C VAL A 165 -3.94 15.95 26.43
N ASN A 166 -3.17 15.97 27.50
CA ASN A 166 -2.26 14.89 27.91
C ASN A 166 -2.92 13.80 28.77
N GLU A 167 -4.18 13.98 29.16
CA GLU A 167 -4.95 13.01 29.97
C GLU A 167 -5.88 12.14 29.12
N GLY A 168 -5.88 12.34 27.81
CA GLY A 168 -6.71 11.67 26.82
C GLY A 168 -7.75 12.62 26.21
N TYR A 169 -7.55 12.96 24.96
CA TYR A 169 -8.48 13.81 24.18
C TYR A 169 -9.02 13.05 22.97
N ALA A 170 -10.33 12.95 22.89
CA ALA A 170 -11.01 12.32 21.74
C ALA A 170 -11.19 13.36 20.62
N PHE A 171 -10.37 13.29 19.58
CA PHE A 171 -10.44 14.18 18.44
C PHE A 171 -11.75 14.00 17.65
N ASN A 172 -12.44 15.12 17.38
CA ASN A 172 -13.57 15.16 16.47
C ASN A 172 -13.07 15.38 15.04
N LYS A 173 -13.24 14.37 14.18
CA LYS A 173 -12.74 14.39 12.79
C LYS A 173 -13.24 15.58 11.97
N GLN A 174 -14.44 16.09 12.24
CA GLN A 174 -15.05 17.20 11.49
C GLN A 174 -14.68 18.60 12.05
N LYS A 175 -14.20 18.67 13.28
CA LYS A 175 -13.87 19.96 13.95
C LYS A 175 -12.36 20.13 14.12
N ASP A 176 -11.69 19.12 14.67
CA ASP A 176 -10.30 19.22 15.12
C ASP A 176 -9.30 18.89 14.02
N MET A 177 -9.75 18.17 12.96
CA MET A 177 -8.85 17.62 11.93
C MET A 177 -8.95 18.33 10.57
N LEU A 178 -9.46 19.56 10.52
CA LEU A 178 -9.54 20.33 9.29
C LEU A 178 -8.25 21.14 9.08
N PRO A 179 -7.54 20.91 7.95
CA PRO A 179 -6.26 21.58 7.70
C PRO A 179 -6.43 23.06 7.34
N LEU A 180 -5.59 23.89 7.94
CA LEU A 180 -5.42 25.31 7.64
C LEU A 180 -4.51 25.46 6.43
N VAL A 181 -4.97 26.23 5.44
CA VAL A 181 -4.22 26.51 4.20
C VAL A 181 -3.56 27.89 4.24
N GLY A 182 -4.25 28.92 4.73
CA GLY A 182 -3.71 30.25 4.73
C GLY A 182 -4.62 31.33 5.31
N LEU A 183 -4.15 32.55 5.21
CA LEU A 183 -4.92 33.78 5.57
C LEU A 183 -5.63 34.33 4.34
N LEU A 184 -6.92 34.59 4.47
CA LEU A 184 -7.71 35.25 3.41
C LEU A 184 -7.21 36.68 3.19
N ASN A 185 -6.97 37.01 1.95
CA ASN A 185 -6.55 38.37 1.50
C ASN A 185 -6.91 38.53 0.01
N GLU A 186 -6.52 39.63 -0.61
CA GLU A 186 -6.81 39.94 -2.02
C GLU A 186 -6.26 38.90 -3.01
N SER A 187 -5.21 38.15 -2.65
CA SER A 187 -4.61 37.10 -3.49
C SER A 187 -5.12 35.70 -3.17
N LEU A 188 -5.64 35.48 -1.97
CA LEU A 188 -6.18 34.20 -1.51
C LEU A 188 -7.66 34.35 -1.17
N GLU A 189 -8.50 34.14 -2.16
CA GLU A 189 -9.95 34.15 -2.03
C GLU A 189 -10.46 32.78 -1.56
N LYS A 190 -11.61 32.75 -0.91
CA LYS A 190 -12.27 31.55 -0.42
C LYS A 190 -12.66 30.60 -1.56
N ASP A 191 -13.20 31.15 -2.65
CA ASP A 191 -13.81 30.33 -3.69
C ASP A 191 -12.78 29.87 -4.73
N ASN A 192 -12.84 28.55 -5.06
CA ASN A 192 -12.01 27.93 -6.09
C ASN A 192 -10.49 27.95 -5.83
N TYR A 193 -10.03 28.07 -4.60
CA TYR A 193 -8.59 28.02 -4.29
C TYR A 193 -7.95 26.72 -4.82
N LEU A 194 -8.52 25.57 -4.47
CA LEU A 194 -7.98 24.26 -4.85
C LEU A 194 -7.99 24.08 -6.37
N ILE A 195 -9.08 24.49 -7.03
CA ILE A 195 -9.18 24.39 -8.50
C ILE A 195 -8.16 25.29 -9.18
N LYS A 196 -7.91 26.52 -8.68
CA LYS A 196 -6.84 27.40 -9.18
C LYS A 196 -5.44 26.79 -9.03
N GLU A 197 -5.17 26.13 -7.90
CA GLU A 197 -3.90 25.42 -7.69
C GLU A 197 -3.74 24.26 -8.69
N LEU A 198 -4.81 23.52 -8.96
CA LEU A 198 -4.80 22.44 -9.96
C LEU A 198 -4.65 22.99 -11.38
N GLU A 199 -5.36 24.05 -11.75
CA GLU A 199 -5.23 24.75 -13.03
C GLU A 199 -3.77 25.16 -13.28
N ASN A 200 -3.16 25.85 -12.31
CA ASN A 200 -1.76 26.28 -12.38
C ASN A 200 -0.79 25.09 -12.50
N ARG A 201 -1.03 24.02 -11.75
CA ARG A 201 -0.14 22.84 -11.73
C ARG A 201 -0.24 22.01 -13.00
N LEU A 202 -1.44 21.91 -13.58
CA LEU A 202 -1.73 21.07 -14.73
C LEU A 202 -1.64 21.82 -16.06
N GLY A 203 -1.74 23.15 -16.05
CA GLY A 203 -1.78 23.98 -17.26
C GLY A 203 -3.04 23.74 -18.10
N VAL A 204 -4.18 23.49 -17.45
CA VAL A 204 -5.48 23.24 -18.08
C VAL A 204 -6.49 24.26 -17.57
N ASP A 205 -7.50 24.59 -18.36
CA ASP A 205 -8.56 25.49 -17.93
C ASP A 205 -9.38 24.84 -16.80
N LYS A 206 -9.78 25.61 -15.81
CA LYS A 206 -10.56 25.11 -14.66
C LYS A 206 -11.89 24.47 -15.07
N GLU A 207 -12.51 24.94 -16.16
CA GLU A 207 -13.75 24.39 -16.72
C GLU A 207 -13.58 22.97 -17.27
N ASP A 208 -12.36 22.54 -17.57
CA ASP A 208 -12.04 21.20 -18.03
C ASP A 208 -11.76 20.24 -16.87
N ILE A 209 -11.52 20.74 -15.66
CA ILE A 209 -11.39 19.94 -14.44
C ILE A 209 -12.80 19.51 -14.01
N VAL A 210 -13.11 18.21 -14.17
CA VAL A 210 -14.45 17.68 -13.90
C VAL A 210 -14.59 17.22 -12.46
N ASP A 211 -13.56 16.53 -11.92
CA ASP A 211 -13.57 15.99 -10.55
C ASP A 211 -12.15 15.63 -10.12
N PHE A 212 -11.99 15.24 -8.86
CA PHE A 212 -10.69 14.85 -8.30
C PHE A 212 -10.83 13.85 -7.15
N ASP A 213 -9.78 13.03 -6.97
CA ASP A 213 -9.52 12.24 -5.76
C ASP A 213 -8.20 12.73 -5.16
N LEU A 214 -8.26 13.66 -4.21
CA LEU A 214 -7.09 14.28 -3.60
C LEU A 214 -6.99 13.94 -2.12
N PHE A 215 -5.75 13.69 -1.68
CA PHE A 215 -5.43 13.28 -0.32
C PHE A 215 -4.31 14.13 0.27
N LEU A 216 -4.34 14.27 1.58
CA LEU A 216 -3.23 14.86 2.33
C LEU A 216 -2.15 13.81 2.56
N TYR A 217 -0.89 14.23 2.58
CA TYR A 217 0.23 13.38 2.95
C TYR A 217 1.29 14.15 3.74
N GLU A 218 2.10 13.46 4.55
CA GLU A 218 3.25 14.07 5.20
C GLU A 218 4.27 14.49 4.16
N PHE A 219 4.58 15.79 4.13
CA PHE A 219 5.50 16.35 3.14
C PHE A 219 6.96 15.95 3.40
N GLU A 220 7.32 15.72 4.66
CA GLU A 220 8.67 15.36 5.04
C GLU A 220 9.04 13.93 4.61
N LYS A 221 10.16 13.81 3.92
CA LYS A 221 10.71 12.51 3.50
C LYS A 221 11.09 11.65 4.71
N GLY A 222 10.95 10.34 4.57
CA GLY A 222 11.46 9.36 5.54
C GLY A 222 12.98 9.41 5.68
N CYS A 223 13.49 8.85 6.77
CA CYS A 223 14.92 8.80 7.06
C CYS A 223 15.30 7.51 7.83
N LEU A 224 16.59 7.18 7.82
CA LEU A 224 17.14 6.19 8.73
C LEU A 224 17.46 6.86 10.07
N ILE A 225 17.10 6.20 11.16
CA ILE A 225 17.34 6.66 12.53
C ILE A 225 17.88 5.52 13.40
N GLY A 226 18.27 5.85 14.62
CA GLY A 226 18.88 4.94 15.59
C GLY A 226 20.39 5.14 15.66
N ALA A 227 21.02 4.56 16.69
CA ALA A 227 22.44 4.72 16.95
C ALA A 227 23.32 4.23 15.80
N ASN A 228 22.86 3.24 15.04
CA ASN A 228 23.56 2.65 13.87
C ASN A 228 22.73 2.72 12.58
N GLU A 229 21.69 3.58 12.52
CA GLU A 229 20.72 3.65 11.41
C GLU A 229 20.00 2.32 11.21
N GLU A 230 19.60 1.65 12.27
CA GLU A 230 18.92 0.36 12.24
C GLU A 230 17.42 0.45 11.97
N PHE A 231 16.84 1.64 12.08
CA PHE A 231 15.40 1.86 11.86
C PHE A 231 15.11 2.71 10.64
N ILE A 232 13.97 2.44 10.03
CA ILE A 232 13.34 3.23 8.97
C ILE A 232 12.21 4.03 9.63
N SER A 233 12.30 5.36 9.64
CA SER A 233 11.22 6.25 10.05
C SER A 233 10.59 6.87 8.82
N SER A 234 9.37 6.48 8.48
CA SER A 234 8.66 6.95 7.29
C SER A 234 7.16 6.76 7.47
N GLY A 235 6.36 7.60 6.85
CA GLY A 235 4.94 7.31 6.67
C GLY A 235 4.74 6.19 5.64
N ARG A 236 3.55 5.60 5.62
CA ARG A 236 3.12 4.62 4.60
C ARG A 236 4.04 3.39 4.45
N LEU A 237 4.76 3.01 5.52
CA LEU A 237 5.42 1.70 5.55
C LEU A 237 4.37 0.62 5.36
N ASP A 238 3.24 0.79 6.04
CA ASP A 238 2.00 0.08 5.79
C ASP A 238 1.28 0.72 4.58
N ASN A 239 1.25 0.04 3.41
CA ASN A 239 1.88 -1.26 3.14
C ASN A 239 2.91 -1.16 1.98
N LEU A 240 3.38 0.09 1.69
CA LEU A 240 4.33 0.33 0.60
C LEU A 240 5.68 -0.40 0.80
N ALA A 241 6.03 -0.77 2.03
CA ALA A 241 7.20 -1.58 2.29
C ALA A 241 7.06 -2.98 1.69
N MET A 242 5.89 -3.60 1.77
CA MET A 242 5.64 -4.92 1.19
C MET A 242 5.50 -4.84 -0.33
N ALA A 243 4.84 -3.81 -0.85
CA ALA A 243 4.77 -3.54 -2.29
C ALA A 243 6.18 -3.36 -2.89
N HIS A 244 7.04 -2.56 -2.26
CA HIS A 244 8.44 -2.37 -2.69
C HIS A 244 9.24 -3.68 -2.65
N ALA A 245 9.13 -4.46 -1.57
CA ALA A 245 9.87 -5.72 -1.43
C ALA A 245 9.43 -6.76 -2.48
N SER A 246 8.12 -6.89 -2.72
CA SER A 246 7.56 -7.85 -3.68
C SER A 246 7.89 -7.49 -5.13
N LEU A 247 7.79 -6.20 -5.51
CA LEU A 247 8.16 -5.73 -6.84
C LEU A 247 9.66 -5.96 -7.13
N ASN A 248 10.53 -5.62 -6.18
CA ASN A 248 11.97 -5.86 -6.33
C ASN A 248 12.30 -7.36 -6.37
N ALA A 249 11.57 -8.19 -5.63
CA ALA A 249 11.74 -9.64 -5.69
C ALA A 249 11.34 -10.19 -7.06
N LEU A 250 10.20 -9.76 -7.63
CA LEU A 250 9.76 -10.15 -8.96
C LEU A 250 10.76 -9.74 -10.05
N ILE A 251 11.25 -8.50 -9.99
CA ILE A 251 12.20 -7.95 -10.98
C ILE A 251 13.52 -8.71 -10.98
N ASN A 252 14.02 -9.10 -9.80
CA ASN A 252 15.35 -9.70 -9.65
C ASN A 252 15.32 -11.24 -9.64
N ALA A 253 14.15 -11.88 -9.56
CA ALA A 253 14.03 -13.32 -9.58
C ALA A 253 14.44 -13.89 -10.95
N ASN A 254 15.16 -15.03 -10.90
CA ASN A 254 15.52 -15.79 -12.08
C ASN A 254 14.91 -17.20 -11.95
N SER A 255 13.72 -17.36 -12.49
CA SER A 255 12.95 -18.62 -12.44
C SER A 255 12.76 -19.18 -13.86
N ASN A 256 12.66 -20.49 -13.95
CA ASN A 256 12.28 -21.20 -15.17
C ASN A 256 10.99 -22.04 -14.99
N LYS A 257 10.22 -21.76 -13.92
CA LYS A 257 8.99 -22.49 -13.59
C LYS A 257 7.83 -21.55 -13.40
N GLY A 258 6.67 -21.96 -13.88
CA GLY A 258 5.37 -21.34 -13.63
C GLY A 258 5.32 -19.85 -13.94
N ILE A 259 4.47 -19.14 -13.22
CA ILE A 259 4.25 -17.70 -13.38
C ILE A 259 4.41 -17.03 -12.02
N ASN A 260 5.33 -16.06 -11.93
CA ASN A 260 5.52 -15.24 -10.74
C ASN A 260 4.67 -13.98 -10.86
N ILE A 261 3.96 -13.61 -9.79
CA ILE A 261 2.98 -12.53 -9.78
C ILE A 261 3.14 -11.66 -8.53
N VAL A 262 3.12 -10.35 -8.72
CA VAL A 262 2.86 -9.37 -7.66
C VAL A 262 1.48 -8.76 -7.90
N ALA A 263 0.62 -8.76 -6.89
CA ALA A 263 -0.66 -8.07 -6.90
C ALA A 263 -0.67 -6.99 -5.80
N VAL A 264 -0.70 -5.72 -6.20
CA VAL A 264 -0.82 -4.58 -5.28
C VAL A 264 -2.23 -4.04 -5.42
N PHE A 265 -3.06 -4.33 -4.43
CA PHE A 265 -4.47 -3.92 -4.38
C PHE A 265 -4.61 -2.50 -3.84
N ASP A 266 -5.80 -1.93 -4.00
CA ASP A 266 -6.18 -0.65 -3.39
C ASP A 266 -7.34 -0.88 -2.39
N ASN A 267 -7.57 0.12 -1.53
CA ASN A 267 -8.68 0.15 -0.58
C ASN A 267 -8.66 -0.96 0.49
N GLU A 268 -7.50 -1.51 0.82
CA GLU A 268 -7.38 -2.43 1.95
C GLU A 268 -7.83 -1.77 3.25
N GLU A 269 -7.40 -0.55 3.50
CA GLU A 269 -7.65 0.26 4.70
C GLU A 269 -9.13 0.62 4.94
N VAL A 270 -9.98 0.35 3.96
CA VAL A 270 -11.43 0.59 4.01
C VAL A 270 -12.25 -0.67 3.67
N GLY A 271 -11.62 -1.86 3.73
CA GLY A 271 -12.28 -3.16 3.65
C GLY A 271 -12.30 -3.82 2.28
N SER A 272 -11.48 -3.38 1.33
CA SER A 272 -11.23 -4.07 0.04
C SER A 272 -12.43 -4.22 -0.92
N SER A 273 -13.66 -3.83 -0.54
CA SER A 273 -14.89 -4.07 -1.32
C SER A 273 -15.06 -3.07 -2.47
N THR A 274 -14.09 -3.01 -3.38
CA THR A 274 -14.08 -2.16 -4.59
C THR A 274 -13.60 -2.94 -5.79
N LYS A 275 -13.78 -2.39 -7.02
CA LYS A 275 -13.35 -3.04 -8.26
C LYS A 275 -11.81 -3.23 -8.38
N GLN A 276 -11.03 -2.53 -7.58
CA GLN A 276 -9.56 -2.59 -7.50
C GLN A 276 -9.05 -3.17 -6.17
N GLY A 277 -9.92 -3.49 -5.25
CA GLY A 277 -9.60 -4.11 -3.96
C GLY A 277 -9.50 -5.64 -4.04
N ALA A 278 -9.01 -6.24 -2.96
CA ALA A 278 -8.84 -7.70 -2.86
C ALA A 278 -10.19 -8.46 -2.89
N ASP A 279 -11.30 -7.81 -2.53
CA ASP A 279 -12.67 -8.36 -2.57
C ASP A 279 -13.30 -8.24 -3.97
N SER A 280 -12.49 -8.21 -5.02
CA SER A 280 -12.94 -8.18 -6.40
C SER A 280 -12.45 -9.40 -7.18
N ASN A 281 -13.08 -9.65 -8.34
CA ASN A 281 -12.60 -10.67 -9.28
C ASN A 281 -11.39 -10.22 -10.09
N MET A 282 -10.73 -9.10 -9.75
CA MET A 282 -9.63 -8.54 -10.53
C MET A 282 -8.51 -9.56 -10.73
N LEU A 283 -7.98 -10.11 -9.63
CA LEU A 283 -6.89 -11.08 -9.70
C LEU A 283 -7.31 -12.37 -10.42
N LEU A 284 -8.46 -12.94 -10.06
CA LEU A 284 -9.01 -14.13 -10.70
C LEU A 284 -9.11 -13.96 -12.22
N ASN A 285 -9.69 -12.84 -12.69
CA ASN A 285 -9.83 -12.55 -14.11
C ASN A 285 -8.47 -12.40 -14.82
N ILE A 286 -7.48 -11.84 -14.15
CA ILE A 286 -6.12 -11.72 -14.70
C ILE A 286 -5.47 -13.09 -14.83
N LEU A 287 -5.57 -13.96 -13.81
CA LEU A 287 -5.03 -15.33 -13.86
C LEU A 287 -5.67 -16.13 -14.99
N GLU A 288 -7.00 -16.09 -15.14
CA GLU A 288 -7.71 -16.79 -16.23
C GLU A 288 -7.30 -16.24 -17.61
N ARG A 289 -7.18 -14.91 -17.76
CA ARG A 289 -6.72 -14.29 -19.02
C ARG A 289 -5.29 -14.67 -19.40
N ILE A 290 -4.39 -14.81 -18.44
CA ILE A 290 -3.02 -15.30 -18.69
C ILE A 290 -3.09 -16.73 -19.24
N CYS A 291 -3.87 -17.62 -18.62
CA CYS A 291 -4.04 -18.99 -19.09
C CYS A 291 -4.62 -19.06 -20.51
N ILE A 292 -5.69 -18.30 -20.78
CA ILE A 292 -6.30 -18.22 -22.11
C ILE A 292 -5.28 -17.73 -23.14
N SER A 293 -4.51 -16.70 -22.82
CA SER A 293 -3.49 -16.14 -23.72
C SER A 293 -2.35 -17.13 -24.02
N LEU A 294 -2.04 -18.05 -23.07
CA LEU A 294 -1.09 -19.15 -23.26
C LEU A 294 -1.71 -20.37 -23.96
N GLY A 295 -2.95 -20.28 -24.43
CA GLY A 295 -3.66 -21.36 -25.11
C GLY A 295 -4.15 -22.47 -24.19
N LYS A 296 -4.23 -22.23 -22.88
CA LYS A 296 -4.71 -23.20 -21.90
C LYS A 296 -6.23 -23.24 -21.85
N THR A 297 -6.75 -24.43 -21.59
CA THR A 297 -8.17 -24.66 -21.33
C THR A 297 -8.57 -24.16 -19.95
N ARG A 298 -9.87 -24.03 -19.70
CA ARG A 298 -10.37 -23.67 -18.39
C ARG A 298 -10.13 -24.76 -17.33
N GLU A 299 -10.08 -26.02 -17.74
CA GLU A 299 -9.71 -27.13 -16.86
C GLU A 299 -8.24 -27.04 -16.41
N GLU A 300 -7.34 -26.73 -17.35
CA GLU A 300 -5.93 -26.49 -17.00
C GLU A 300 -5.77 -25.26 -16.09
N PHE A 301 -6.59 -24.21 -16.27
CA PHE A 301 -6.64 -23.10 -15.34
C PHE A 301 -7.02 -23.55 -13.92
N PHE A 302 -8.10 -24.30 -13.75
CA PHE A 302 -8.48 -24.80 -12.42
C PHE A 302 -7.42 -25.72 -11.82
N THR A 303 -6.80 -26.59 -12.62
CA THR A 303 -5.69 -27.43 -12.17
C THR A 303 -4.49 -26.60 -11.70
N SER A 304 -4.18 -25.51 -12.41
CA SER A 304 -3.08 -24.61 -12.05
C SER A 304 -3.29 -23.90 -10.70
N MET A 305 -4.55 -23.64 -10.30
CA MET A 305 -4.86 -23.04 -8.99
C MET A 305 -4.40 -23.96 -7.85
N TYR A 306 -4.61 -25.27 -7.95
CA TYR A 306 -4.16 -26.25 -6.94
C TYR A 306 -2.64 -26.44 -6.89
N SER A 307 -1.93 -26.08 -7.96
CA SER A 307 -0.46 -26.06 -8.03
C SER A 307 0.14 -24.73 -7.59
N SER A 308 -0.68 -23.78 -7.17
CA SER A 308 -0.31 -22.40 -6.86
C SER A 308 -0.16 -22.18 -5.35
N PHE A 309 0.53 -21.07 -5.01
CA PHE A 309 0.65 -20.61 -3.63
C PHE A 309 0.66 -19.09 -3.57
N MET A 310 0.02 -18.51 -2.54
CA MET A 310 -0.02 -17.08 -2.32
C MET A 310 0.62 -16.69 -0.99
N ILE A 311 1.43 -15.66 -1.01
CA ILE A 311 1.86 -14.93 0.18
C ILE A 311 1.04 -13.64 0.23
N SER A 312 0.15 -13.54 1.21
CA SER A 312 -0.53 -12.30 1.59
C SER A 312 0.44 -11.51 2.44
N SER A 313 0.92 -10.38 1.91
CA SER A 313 1.99 -9.64 2.53
C SER A 313 1.50 -8.28 3.01
N ASP A 314 1.42 -8.17 4.34
CA ASP A 314 0.97 -6.98 5.03
C ASP A 314 1.69 -6.86 6.38
N LEU A 315 2.01 -5.62 6.80
CA LEU A 315 2.85 -5.39 7.97
C LEU A 315 2.29 -6.02 9.25
N ALA A 316 3.16 -6.30 10.19
CA ALA A 316 2.81 -6.92 11.48
C ALA A 316 3.17 -6.01 12.65
N HIS A 317 2.54 -6.26 13.79
CA HIS A 317 2.88 -5.55 15.03
C HIS A 317 4.13 -6.12 15.69
N THR A 318 5.05 -5.25 16.14
CA THR A 318 6.12 -5.61 17.07
C THR A 318 5.71 -5.33 18.50
N VAL A 319 6.30 -6.04 19.47
CA VAL A 319 6.14 -5.72 20.90
C VAL A 319 6.55 -4.27 21.14
N HIS A 320 5.63 -3.48 21.68
CA HIS A 320 5.93 -2.08 22.02
C HIS A 320 6.83 -2.02 23.26
N PRO A 321 7.99 -1.35 23.20
CA PRO A 321 8.97 -1.39 24.30
C PRO A 321 8.46 -0.82 25.63
N ASN A 322 7.52 0.14 25.56
CA ASN A 322 6.96 0.79 26.76
C ASN A 322 5.64 0.15 27.23
N ILE A 323 4.98 -0.69 26.40
CA ILE A 323 3.66 -1.29 26.70
C ILE A 323 3.66 -2.76 26.22
N PRO A 324 4.61 -3.59 26.74
CA PRO A 324 4.80 -4.95 26.26
C PRO A 324 3.66 -5.91 26.61
N GLU A 325 2.82 -5.55 27.58
CA GLU A 325 1.66 -6.32 28.02
C GLU A 325 0.52 -6.38 27.00
N LYS A 326 0.53 -5.54 25.96
CA LYS A 326 -0.46 -5.58 24.87
C LYS A 326 -0.27 -6.75 23.91
N HIS A 327 0.83 -7.48 24.02
CA HIS A 327 1.09 -8.66 23.22
C HIS A 327 0.80 -9.95 23.98
N ASP A 328 0.59 -11.01 23.20
CA ASP A 328 0.53 -12.39 23.69
C ASP A 328 1.77 -12.70 24.56
N PRO A 329 1.65 -13.49 25.65
CA PRO A 329 2.79 -13.73 26.55
C PRO A 329 3.93 -14.55 25.92
N THR A 330 3.69 -15.32 24.85
CA THR A 330 4.66 -16.22 24.24
C THR A 330 4.97 -15.94 22.78
N ASN A 331 4.00 -15.44 22.00
CA ASN A 331 4.16 -15.09 20.58
C ASN A 331 4.43 -13.59 20.43
N ARG A 332 5.69 -13.22 20.57
CA ARG A 332 6.14 -11.84 20.83
C ARG A 332 7.15 -11.37 19.80
N PRO A 333 6.70 -10.94 18.60
CA PRO A 333 7.61 -10.45 17.57
C PRO A 333 8.33 -9.17 17.99
N VAL A 334 9.62 -9.08 17.67
CA VAL A 334 10.45 -7.89 17.87
C VAL A 334 11.16 -7.51 16.59
N MET A 335 11.38 -6.23 16.37
CA MET A 335 12.14 -5.73 15.21
C MET A 335 13.57 -6.27 15.17
N GLY A 336 14.11 -6.48 13.98
CA GLY A 336 15.45 -7.00 13.75
C GLY A 336 15.57 -8.53 13.88
N LYS A 337 14.44 -9.26 13.96
CA LYS A 337 14.42 -10.73 14.08
C LYS A 337 13.82 -11.45 12.89
N GLY A 338 13.54 -10.73 11.81
CA GLY A 338 12.99 -11.27 10.58
C GLY A 338 11.47 -11.14 10.47
N PRO A 339 10.92 -11.58 9.32
CA PRO A 339 9.49 -11.50 9.04
C PRO A 339 8.65 -12.29 10.06
N VAL A 340 7.40 -11.89 10.16
CA VAL A 340 6.40 -12.41 11.09
C VAL A 340 5.34 -13.16 10.31
N ILE A 341 5.05 -14.40 10.69
CA ILE A 341 3.89 -15.17 10.25
C ILE A 341 2.72 -14.80 11.15
N LYS A 342 1.62 -14.31 10.56
CA LYS A 342 0.42 -13.89 11.28
C LYS A 342 -0.56 -15.05 11.37
N ILE A 343 -1.03 -15.39 12.58
CA ILE A 343 -1.92 -16.53 12.86
C ILE A 343 -3.12 -16.04 13.66
N ASN A 344 -4.32 -16.48 13.29
CA ASN A 344 -5.54 -16.11 14.01
C ASN A 344 -6.57 -17.25 13.95
N ALA A 345 -7.09 -17.65 15.11
CA ALA A 345 -8.10 -18.71 15.22
C ALA A 345 -9.44 -18.35 14.57
N ASN A 346 -9.78 -17.06 14.45
CA ASN A 346 -11.00 -16.58 13.79
C ASN A 346 -10.79 -16.34 12.28
N GLN A 347 -9.67 -16.81 11.73
CA GLN A 347 -9.32 -16.65 10.29
C GLN A 347 -9.30 -15.17 9.82
N ALA A 348 -8.94 -14.24 10.71
CA ALA A 348 -8.63 -12.87 10.33
C ALA A 348 -7.30 -12.77 9.54
N TYR A 349 -6.51 -13.84 9.57
CA TYR A 349 -5.36 -14.11 8.70
C TYR A 349 -5.57 -15.47 8.03
N THR A 350 -5.12 -15.63 6.80
CA THR A 350 -5.34 -16.83 5.99
C THR A 350 -4.41 -18.02 6.36
N SER A 351 -3.46 -17.79 7.26
CA SER A 351 -2.42 -18.78 7.62
C SER A 351 -3.00 -20.02 8.31
N ASP A 352 -2.61 -21.19 7.83
CA ASP A 352 -2.84 -22.49 8.45
C ASP A 352 -1.54 -23.29 8.59
N ALA A 353 -1.58 -24.46 9.22
CA ALA A 353 -0.38 -25.26 9.44
C ALA A 353 0.32 -25.68 8.13
N TYR A 354 -0.44 -25.92 7.06
CA TYR A 354 0.11 -26.29 5.74
C TYR A 354 0.87 -25.10 5.13
N SER A 355 0.23 -23.96 4.99
CA SER A 355 0.82 -22.76 4.40
C SER A 355 1.97 -22.20 5.23
N ILE A 356 1.87 -22.24 6.57
CA ILE A 356 2.94 -21.89 7.50
C ILE A 356 4.18 -22.77 7.26
N SER A 357 4.00 -24.09 7.08
CA SER A 357 5.12 -25.00 6.86
C SER A 357 5.89 -24.68 5.58
N ILE A 358 5.19 -24.28 4.51
CA ILE A 358 5.79 -23.83 3.25
C ILE A 358 6.63 -22.57 3.49
N TYR A 359 6.06 -21.54 4.14
CA TYR A 359 6.79 -20.29 4.37
C TYR A 359 8.00 -20.48 5.30
N LYS A 360 7.90 -21.33 6.32
CA LYS A 360 9.05 -21.72 7.16
C LYS A 360 10.17 -22.35 6.33
N SER A 361 9.82 -23.19 5.36
CA SER A 361 10.79 -23.79 4.44
C SER A 361 11.43 -22.75 3.55
N ILE A 362 10.67 -21.77 3.02
CA ILE A 362 11.20 -20.64 2.25
C ILE A 362 12.20 -19.81 3.11
N CYS A 363 11.85 -19.52 4.35
CA CYS A 363 12.74 -18.82 5.28
C CYS A 363 14.06 -19.59 5.50
N LYS A 364 13.97 -20.90 5.71
CA LYS A 364 15.15 -21.78 5.85
C LYS A 364 16.04 -21.73 4.62
N GLU A 365 15.46 -21.89 3.42
CA GLU A 365 16.18 -21.87 2.14
C GLU A 365 16.82 -20.50 1.83
N SER A 366 16.20 -19.41 2.28
CA SER A 366 16.73 -18.05 2.12
C SER A 366 17.71 -17.64 3.23
N GLY A 367 17.96 -18.48 4.23
CA GLY A 367 18.80 -18.18 5.39
C GLY A 367 18.24 -17.06 6.27
N VAL A 368 16.91 -16.90 6.30
CA VAL A 368 16.20 -15.86 7.06
C VAL A 368 15.54 -16.47 8.28
N LYS A 369 15.69 -15.84 9.44
CA LYS A 369 14.90 -16.18 10.64
C LYS A 369 13.49 -15.62 10.48
N TYR A 370 12.51 -16.26 11.09
CA TYR A 370 11.12 -15.82 11.14
C TYR A 370 10.62 -15.78 12.58
N GLN A 371 9.50 -15.11 12.79
CA GLN A 371 8.77 -15.02 14.03
C GLN A 371 7.30 -15.38 13.81
N GLU A 372 6.55 -15.64 14.86
CA GLU A 372 5.11 -15.91 14.81
C GLU A 372 4.38 -14.87 15.67
N PHE A 373 3.23 -14.45 15.17
CA PHE A 373 2.34 -13.49 15.84
C PHE A 373 0.96 -14.10 16.01
N VAL A 374 0.45 -13.99 17.22
CA VAL A 374 -0.95 -14.22 17.57
C VAL A 374 -1.42 -13.02 18.39
N ASN A 375 -2.63 -12.57 18.17
CA ASN A 375 -3.20 -11.53 19.02
C ASN A 375 -3.33 -12.04 20.48
N ARG A 376 -3.15 -11.15 21.44
CA ARG A 376 -3.54 -11.43 22.81
C ARG A 376 -5.03 -11.76 22.84
N SER A 377 -5.44 -12.83 23.54
CA SER A 377 -6.78 -13.42 23.42
C SER A 377 -7.93 -12.49 23.82
N ASP A 378 -7.65 -11.47 24.63
CA ASP A 378 -8.58 -10.44 25.10
C ASP A 378 -8.50 -9.12 24.27
N GLU A 379 -7.64 -9.06 23.23
CA GLU A 379 -7.50 -7.91 22.33
C GLU A 379 -8.07 -8.24 20.94
N ARG A 380 -8.82 -7.31 20.37
CA ARG A 380 -9.33 -7.46 19.01
C ARG A 380 -8.22 -7.11 18.01
N GLY A 381 -7.88 -8.02 17.13
CA GLY A 381 -6.96 -7.76 16.02
C GLY A 381 -7.63 -7.16 14.78
N GLY A 382 -6.81 -6.71 13.85
CA GLY A 382 -7.21 -6.38 12.48
C GLY A 382 -7.35 -7.64 11.61
N SER A 383 -7.64 -7.43 10.34
CA SER A 383 -7.63 -8.43 9.27
C SER A 383 -6.68 -7.94 8.17
N THR A 384 -6.46 -8.76 7.15
CA THR A 384 -5.60 -8.47 5.99
C THR A 384 -6.32 -8.79 4.69
N LEU A 385 -5.68 -8.51 3.56
CA LEU A 385 -6.18 -8.88 2.25
C LEU A 385 -6.24 -10.42 2.02
N GLY A 386 -5.47 -11.21 2.79
CA GLY A 386 -5.36 -12.65 2.60
C GLY A 386 -6.68 -13.42 2.71
N PRO A 387 -7.40 -13.34 3.82
CA PRO A 387 -8.71 -13.99 3.97
C PRO A 387 -9.71 -13.54 2.91
N ILE A 388 -9.67 -12.26 2.51
CA ILE A 388 -10.56 -11.70 1.49
C ILE A 388 -10.22 -12.28 0.11
N SER A 389 -8.97 -12.23 -0.31
CA SER A 389 -8.51 -12.79 -1.59
C SER A 389 -8.79 -14.30 -1.68
N SER A 390 -8.60 -15.06 -0.59
CA SER A 390 -8.82 -16.52 -0.58
C SER A 390 -10.28 -16.91 -0.76
N THR A 391 -11.24 -16.00 -0.62
CA THR A 391 -12.65 -16.26 -0.96
C THR A 391 -12.93 -16.17 -2.46
N HIS A 392 -12.05 -15.54 -3.23
CA HIS A 392 -12.18 -15.37 -4.68
C HIS A 392 -11.25 -16.29 -5.47
N ILE A 393 -10.10 -16.65 -4.90
CA ILE A 393 -9.12 -17.55 -5.50
C ILE A 393 -8.84 -18.72 -4.59
N ASP A 394 -9.08 -19.93 -5.08
CA ASP A 394 -8.89 -21.18 -4.32
C ASP A 394 -7.42 -21.63 -4.34
N ILE A 395 -6.58 -20.85 -3.65
CA ILE A 395 -5.13 -21.06 -3.58
C ILE A 395 -4.69 -21.09 -2.11
N PRO A 396 -3.91 -22.10 -1.67
CA PRO A 396 -3.30 -22.10 -0.34
C PRO A 396 -2.49 -20.80 -0.11
N SER A 397 -2.70 -20.17 1.04
CA SER A 397 -2.08 -18.86 1.30
C SER A 397 -1.61 -18.69 2.75
N VAL A 398 -0.61 -17.84 2.94
CA VAL A 398 -0.02 -17.48 4.24
C VAL A 398 0.06 -15.96 4.39
N ASP A 399 -0.30 -15.45 5.57
CA ASP A 399 -0.13 -14.02 5.91
C ASP A 399 1.21 -13.78 6.60
N VAL A 400 2.01 -12.90 6.00
CA VAL A 400 3.33 -12.54 6.53
C VAL A 400 3.60 -11.05 6.37
N GLY A 401 4.44 -10.50 7.27
CA GLY A 401 4.91 -9.11 7.14
C GLY A 401 6.10 -8.81 8.02
N THR A 402 6.70 -7.64 7.85
CA THR A 402 7.73 -7.17 8.78
C THR A 402 7.10 -6.50 10.00
N PRO A 403 7.69 -6.68 11.20
CA PRO A 403 7.16 -6.05 12.41
C PRO A 403 7.50 -4.56 12.44
N ILE A 404 6.49 -3.72 12.71
CA ILE A 404 6.65 -2.27 12.87
C ILE A 404 6.05 -1.76 14.17
N LEU A 405 6.43 -0.54 14.55
CA LEU A 405 5.78 0.27 15.58
C LEU A 405 4.98 1.41 14.95
N ALA A 406 4.00 1.89 15.68
CA ALA A 406 3.16 3.02 15.30
C ALA A 406 2.46 2.84 13.95
N MET A 407 2.03 1.61 13.62
CA MET A 407 1.18 1.35 12.45
C MET A 407 0.01 2.33 12.41
N HIS A 408 -0.33 2.87 11.22
CA HIS A 408 -1.33 3.92 11.00
C HIS A 408 -0.99 5.31 11.59
N SER A 409 0.19 5.51 12.14
CA SER A 409 0.70 6.85 12.38
C SER A 409 1.05 7.54 11.05
N ILE A 410 1.01 8.86 11.01
CA ILE A 410 1.52 9.60 9.84
C ILE A 410 3.00 9.27 9.58
N ARG A 411 3.73 8.84 10.63
CA ARG A 411 5.12 8.36 10.56
C ARG A 411 5.28 7.11 11.43
N GLU A 412 5.62 6.03 10.77
CA GLU A 412 5.77 4.68 11.33
C GLU A 412 7.26 4.35 11.51
N LEU A 413 7.55 3.26 12.21
CA LEU A 413 8.91 2.83 12.49
C LEU A 413 9.09 1.34 12.16
N GLY A 414 9.94 1.04 11.20
CA GLY A 414 10.32 -0.31 10.80
C GLY A 414 11.81 -0.60 10.96
N SER A 415 12.23 -1.85 10.74
CA SER A 415 13.63 -2.27 10.81
C SER A 415 14.23 -2.37 9.40
N VAL A 416 15.46 -1.83 9.25
CA VAL A 416 16.27 -1.93 8.02
C VAL A 416 16.53 -3.39 7.64
N ASP A 417 16.88 -4.22 8.62
CA ASP A 417 17.23 -5.62 8.38
C ASP A 417 16.00 -6.50 8.14
N ASP A 418 14.86 -6.21 8.76
CA ASP A 418 13.63 -6.96 8.53
C ASP A 418 13.10 -6.72 7.12
N HIS A 419 13.13 -5.44 6.65
CA HIS A 419 12.74 -5.12 5.28
C HIS A 419 13.61 -5.81 4.22
N TYR A 420 14.90 -5.94 4.46
CA TYR A 420 15.78 -6.69 3.57
C TYR A 420 15.57 -8.22 3.70
N SER A 421 15.22 -8.70 4.89
CA SER A 421 14.96 -10.11 5.15
C SER A 421 13.70 -10.60 4.44
N ILE A 422 12.61 -9.82 4.47
CA ILE A 422 11.38 -10.19 3.74
C ILE A 422 11.62 -10.20 2.22
N TYR A 423 12.37 -9.22 1.69
CA TYR A 423 12.77 -9.25 0.27
C TYR A 423 13.49 -10.56 -0.09
N LYS A 424 14.41 -11.06 0.75
CA LYS A 424 15.09 -12.34 0.50
C LYS A 424 14.14 -13.53 0.47
N THR A 425 13.14 -13.57 1.35
CA THR A 425 12.14 -14.65 1.33
C THR A 425 11.25 -14.57 0.10
N PHE A 426 10.84 -13.37 -0.33
CA PHE A 426 10.06 -13.16 -1.55
C PHE A 426 10.84 -13.53 -2.82
N HIS A 427 12.09 -13.12 -2.88
CA HIS A 427 12.98 -13.49 -3.98
C HIS A 427 13.13 -15.02 -4.08
N LYS A 428 13.41 -15.67 -2.94
CA LYS A 428 13.52 -17.14 -2.88
C LYS A 428 12.22 -17.83 -3.28
N PHE A 429 11.05 -17.33 -2.86
CA PHE A 429 9.75 -17.85 -3.23
C PHE A 429 9.53 -17.86 -4.74
N TYR A 430 9.99 -16.87 -5.45
CA TYR A 430 9.89 -16.80 -6.90
C TYR A 430 10.88 -17.72 -7.65
N GLU A 431 11.88 -18.26 -6.97
CA GLU A 431 12.90 -19.14 -7.57
C GLU A 431 12.68 -20.63 -7.34
N ILE A 432 11.70 -21.01 -6.50
CA ILE A 432 11.45 -22.45 -6.17
C ILE A 432 10.45 -23.12 -7.11
#